data_b537c76ecd3f09c6c8b3fa1fd198c903
#
_entry.id   b537c76ecd3f09c6c8b3fa1fd198c903
#
_cell.length_a   1.000
_cell.length_b   1.000
_cell.length_c   1.000
_cell.angle_alpha   90.00
_cell.angle_beta   90.00
_cell.angle_gamma   90.00
#
_symmetry.space_group_name_H-M   'P 1'
#
loop_
_entity.id
_entity.type
_entity.pdbx_description
1 polymer ?
#
loop_
_entity_poly.entity_id
_entity_poly.type
_entity_poly.pdbx_seq_one_letter_code
_entity_poly.pdbx_strand_id
1 'polypeptide(L)'
;GIERGRFRITLFSNGEYLLTHESAPLRVSPQKLAVGEKVRYSQSPLTGRKSLSYGEGSLGLRIAEKSGCDDLLYLNERGEVVETSLANILIERRGAFATPSLDSGCLPGIVRGVMLDWFKEVREENLILDDVKSATGLYILSSMREMDLVTELHHLDGTIQKFQITAAAEKLRADYLINSRSTPNS
;
A
#
# COMPACT_ATOMS: atom_id res chain seq x y z
N GLY A 1 22.44 -19.35 4.27
CA GLY A 1 22.11 -17.93 4.35
C GLY A 1 20.65 -17.67 4.07
N ILE A 2 20.14 -16.52 4.42
CA ILE A 2 18.79 -16.08 4.05
C ILE A 2 18.89 -15.48 2.64
N GLU A 3 18.32 -16.15 1.66
CA GLU A 3 18.35 -15.73 0.26
C GLU A 3 17.45 -14.49 0.04
N ARG A 4 16.30 -14.41 0.73
CA ARG A 4 15.43 -13.25 0.80
C ARG A 4 14.93 -13.09 2.23
N GLY A 5 15.09 -11.90 2.80
CA GLY A 5 14.76 -11.66 4.20
C GLY A 5 14.12 -10.31 4.45
N ARG A 6 13.46 -10.19 5.59
CA ARG A 6 12.99 -8.94 6.15
C ARG A 6 14.01 -8.46 7.18
N PHE A 7 14.61 -7.32 6.89
CA PHE A 7 15.43 -6.58 7.84
C PHE A 7 14.59 -5.50 8.50
N ARG A 8 14.56 -5.47 9.82
CA ARG A 8 13.82 -4.48 10.58
C ARG A 8 14.77 -3.74 11.52
N ILE A 9 14.65 -2.42 11.53
CA ILE A 9 15.30 -1.54 12.49
C ILE A 9 14.19 -0.97 13.39
N THR A 10 14.31 -1.18 14.70
CA THR A 10 13.43 -0.58 15.71
C THR A 10 14.24 0.41 16.51
N LEU A 11 13.86 1.69 16.51
CA LEU A 11 14.48 2.74 17.30
C LEU A 11 13.65 2.98 18.57
N PHE A 12 14.31 3.11 19.70
CA PHE A 12 13.71 3.45 20.98
C PHE A 12 13.94 4.92 21.32
N SER A 13 13.07 5.48 22.17
CA SER A 13 13.14 6.90 22.56
C SER A 13 14.42 7.26 23.34
N ASN A 14 15.09 6.28 23.94
CA ASN A 14 16.37 6.44 24.63
C ASN A 14 17.60 6.39 23.71
N GLY A 15 17.38 6.27 22.38
CA GLY A 15 18.44 6.20 21.38
C GLY A 15 18.98 4.79 21.11
N GLU A 16 18.53 3.78 21.85
CA GLU A 16 18.86 2.39 21.54
C GLU A 16 18.13 1.91 20.28
N TYR A 17 18.63 0.84 19.67
CA TYR A 17 17.98 0.22 18.53
C TYR A 17 18.07 -1.30 18.57
N LEU A 18 17.07 -1.94 17.96
CA LEU A 18 17.04 -3.39 17.75
C LEU A 18 17.05 -3.67 16.26
N LEU A 19 17.97 -4.53 15.82
CA LEU A 19 18.02 -5.06 14.46
C LEU A 19 17.53 -6.50 14.46
N THR A 20 16.57 -6.80 13.59
CA THR A 20 16.13 -8.19 13.35
C THR A 20 16.21 -8.50 11.88
N HIS A 21 16.67 -9.73 11.58
CA HIS A 21 16.71 -10.26 10.23
C HIS A 21 16.03 -11.63 10.23
N GLU A 22 14.98 -11.79 9.47
CA GLU A 22 14.20 -13.01 9.39
C GLU A 22 13.87 -13.37 7.93
N SER A 23 13.69 -14.66 7.65
CA SER A 23 13.25 -15.09 6.33
C SER A 23 11.88 -14.47 5.99
N ALA A 24 11.77 -13.89 4.81
CA ALA A 24 10.52 -13.34 4.30
C ALA A 24 10.19 -14.04 2.97
N PRO A 25 9.39 -15.10 3.00
CA PRO A 25 8.97 -15.77 1.80
C PRO A 25 8.19 -14.80 0.90
N LEU A 26 8.38 -14.96 -0.42
CA LEU A 26 7.55 -14.27 -1.41
C LEU A 26 6.09 -14.64 -1.13
N ARG A 27 5.27 -13.65 -0.81
CA ARG A 27 3.83 -13.83 -0.85
C ARG A 27 3.40 -13.78 -2.32
N VAL A 28 3.07 -14.92 -2.86
CA VAL A 28 2.70 -15.10 -4.29
C VAL A 28 1.18 -14.99 -4.48
N SER A 29 0.41 -14.72 -3.44
CA SER A 29 -1.05 -14.66 -3.58
C SER A 29 -1.53 -13.27 -3.96
N PRO A 30 -2.46 -13.18 -4.92
CA PRO A 30 -3.21 -11.98 -5.22
C PRO A 30 -3.87 -11.44 -3.95
N GLN A 31 -3.90 -10.12 -3.79
CA GLN A 31 -4.47 -9.48 -2.61
C GLN A 31 -5.96 -9.26 -2.77
N LYS A 32 -6.71 -9.53 -1.71
CA LYS A 32 -8.12 -9.15 -1.55
C LYS A 32 -8.21 -8.07 -0.48
N LEU A 33 -8.85 -6.97 -0.79
CA LEU A 33 -9.08 -5.89 0.16
C LEU A 33 -10.56 -5.77 0.50
N ALA A 34 -10.84 -5.36 1.74
CA ALA A 34 -12.17 -4.89 2.12
C ALA A 34 -12.13 -3.38 2.38
N VAL A 35 -13.17 -2.65 1.98
CA VAL A 35 -13.31 -1.24 2.36
C VAL A 35 -13.64 -1.16 3.85
N GLY A 36 -12.87 -0.34 4.59
CA GLY A 36 -13.07 -0.15 6.03
C GLY A 36 -14.24 0.78 6.34
N GLU A 37 -15.09 0.39 7.28
CA GLU A 37 -16.11 1.28 7.86
C GLU A 37 -15.51 2.35 8.77
N LYS A 38 -14.33 2.07 9.34
CA LYS A 38 -13.67 2.95 10.29
C LYS A 38 -12.77 3.94 9.59
N VAL A 39 -12.84 5.18 10.03
CA VAL A 39 -12.08 6.30 9.49
C VAL A 39 -10.68 6.32 10.11
N ARG A 40 -9.67 6.54 9.26
CA ARG A 40 -8.32 6.90 9.69
C ARG A 40 -8.17 8.42 9.64
N TYR A 41 -8.09 9.08 10.79
CA TYR A 41 -8.04 10.54 10.85
C TYR A 41 -6.75 11.09 10.27
N SER A 42 -6.87 11.95 9.24
CA SER A 42 -5.73 12.54 8.53
C SER A 42 -4.89 13.46 9.42
N GLN A 43 -5.47 14.03 10.47
CA GLN A 43 -4.81 14.92 11.44
C GLN A 43 -4.40 14.23 12.73
N SER A 44 -4.41 12.90 12.79
CA SER A 44 -3.91 12.17 13.96
C SER A 44 -2.40 12.42 14.15
N PRO A 45 -1.91 12.60 15.37
CA PRO A 45 -0.47 12.76 15.64
C PRO A 45 0.42 11.61 15.14
N LEU A 46 -0.16 10.43 14.91
CA LEU A 46 0.54 9.25 14.40
C LEU A 46 0.43 9.11 12.87
N THR A 47 -0.40 9.91 12.22
CA THR A 47 -0.60 9.89 10.77
C THR A 47 0.70 10.21 10.05
N GLY A 48 0.98 9.49 8.97
CA GLY A 48 2.21 9.62 8.20
C GLY A 48 3.48 9.14 8.92
N ARG A 49 3.36 8.59 10.13
CA ARG A 49 4.50 8.14 10.93
C ARG A 49 4.55 6.62 11.03
N LYS A 50 5.71 6.06 10.71
CA LYS A 50 5.95 4.63 10.94
C LYS A 50 6.32 4.41 12.39
N SER A 51 5.39 3.84 13.17
CA SER A 51 5.58 3.58 14.60
C SER A 51 5.32 2.12 14.94
N LEU A 52 5.69 1.69 16.16
CA LEU A 52 5.33 0.39 16.71
C LEU A 52 3.90 0.34 17.26
N SER A 53 3.20 1.47 17.28
CA SER A 53 1.79 1.56 17.70
C SER A 53 0.86 1.02 16.61
N TYR A 54 0.92 -0.28 16.37
CA TYR A 54 0.20 -1.00 15.30
C TYR A 54 -1.22 -1.44 15.67
N GLY A 55 -1.78 -0.92 16.74
CA GLY A 55 -3.11 -1.33 17.23
C GLY A 55 -4.21 -1.19 16.17
N GLU A 56 -4.26 -0.05 15.49
CA GLU A 56 -5.23 0.22 14.42
C GLU A 56 -5.03 -0.72 13.22
N GLY A 57 -3.79 -0.87 12.75
CA GLY A 57 -3.47 -1.77 11.64
C GLY A 57 -3.77 -3.24 11.98
N SER A 58 -3.43 -3.68 13.20
CA SER A 58 -3.75 -5.04 13.66
C SER A 58 -5.26 -5.30 13.76
N LEU A 59 -6.03 -4.28 14.15
CA LEU A 59 -7.48 -4.35 14.15
C LEU A 59 -8.03 -4.47 12.72
N GLY A 60 -7.50 -3.65 11.79
CA GLY A 60 -7.89 -3.69 10.39
C GLY A 60 -7.65 -5.06 9.74
N LEU A 61 -6.48 -5.66 9.98
CA LEU A 61 -6.18 -7.01 9.48
C LEU A 61 -7.17 -8.06 10.01
N ARG A 62 -7.54 -8.00 11.29
CA ARG A 62 -8.55 -8.92 11.87
C ARG A 62 -9.95 -8.69 11.31
N ILE A 63 -10.30 -7.44 10.97
CA ILE A 63 -11.59 -7.15 10.31
C ILE A 63 -11.59 -7.71 8.89
N ALA A 64 -10.52 -7.48 8.13
CA ALA A 64 -10.35 -8.00 6.78
C ALA A 64 -10.44 -9.54 6.74
N GLU A 65 -9.74 -10.22 7.66
CA GLU A 65 -9.75 -11.67 7.78
C GLU A 65 -11.18 -12.24 7.98
N LYS A 66 -11.98 -11.59 8.83
CA LYS A 66 -13.39 -11.98 9.04
C LYS A 66 -14.26 -11.84 7.79
N SER A 67 -13.84 -10.96 6.86
CA SER A 67 -14.51 -10.74 5.57
C SER A 67 -13.90 -11.59 4.44
N GLY A 68 -12.96 -12.49 4.75
CA GLY A 68 -12.26 -13.30 3.76
C GLY A 68 -11.27 -12.51 2.90
N CYS A 69 -10.81 -11.37 3.42
CA CYS A 69 -9.85 -10.47 2.76
C CYS A 69 -8.50 -10.47 3.48
N ASP A 70 -7.45 -10.04 2.77
CA ASP A 70 -6.08 -10.01 3.28
C ASP A 70 -5.76 -8.72 4.05
N ASP A 71 -6.40 -7.60 3.69
CA ASP A 71 -6.15 -6.30 4.31
C ASP A 71 -7.37 -5.37 4.16
N LEU A 72 -7.35 -4.24 4.86
CA LEU A 72 -8.42 -3.26 4.88
C LEU A 72 -7.97 -1.99 4.14
N LEU A 73 -8.80 -1.48 3.22
CA LEU A 73 -8.62 -0.17 2.61
C LEU A 73 -9.26 0.89 3.51
N TYR A 74 -8.46 1.83 4.01
CA TYR A 74 -8.93 2.92 4.86
C TYR A 74 -9.34 4.15 4.07
N LEU A 75 -10.40 4.79 4.55
CA LEU A 75 -10.81 6.14 4.18
C LEU A 75 -10.55 7.08 5.35
N ASN A 76 -10.36 8.37 5.08
CA ASN A 76 -10.27 9.38 6.12
C ASN A 76 -11.64 10.04 6.42
N GLU A 77 -11.65 11.00 7.32
CA GLU A 77 -12.84 11.75 7.73
C GLU A 77 -13.48 12.61 6.61
N ARG A 78 -12.74 12.81 5.50
CA ARG A 78 -13.24 13.51 4.30
C ARG A 78 -13.74 12.52 3.23
N GLY A 79 -13.71 11.22 3.51
CA GLY A 79 -14.05 10.17 2.54
C GLY A 79 -12.95 9.91 1.50
N GLU A 80 -11.76 10.44 1.70
CA GLU A 80 -10.63 10.20 0.81
C GLU A 80 -9.96 8.86 1.14
N VAL A 81 -9.48 8.19 0.10
CA VAL A 81 -8.68 6.96 0.20
C VAL A 81 -7.33 7.28 0.82
N VAL A 82 -6.92 6.51 1.81
CA VAL A 82 -5.66 6.70 2.54
C VAL A 82 -4.63 5.66 2.12
N GLU A 83 -4.74 4.47 2.66
CA GLU A 83 -3.81 3.34 2.48
C GLU A 83 -4.44 2.06 3.02
N THR A 84 -3.73 0.93 2.98
CA THR A 84 -4.13 -0.27 3.73
C THR A 84 -3.47 -0.31 5.12
N SER A 85 -3.70 -1.38 5.87
CA SER A 85 -3.01 -1.57 7.16
C SER A 85 -1.49 -1.69 6.99
N LEU A 86 -1.00 -2.17 5.84
CA LEU A 86 0.41 -2.53 5.64
C LEU A 86 1.07 -1.89 4.41
N ALA A 87 0.32 -1.22 3.53
CA ALA A 87 0.81 -0.77 2.24
C ALA A 87 0.09 0.50 1.75
N ASN A 88 0.79 1.32 0.94
CA ASN A 88 0.14 2.40 0.20
C ASN A 88 -0.70 1.83 -0.96
N ILE A 89 -1.58 2.66 -1.51
CA ILE A 89 -2.46 2.35 -2.64
C ILE A 89 -1.94 3.01 -3.92
N LEU A 90 -2.09 2.31 -5.04
CA LEU A 90 -1.94 2.84 -6.39
C LEU A 90 -3.13 2.38 -7.21
N ILE A 91 -3.82 3.29 -7.85
CA ILE A 91 -4.90 2.98 -8.82
C ILE A 91 -4.43 3.26 -10.23
N GLU A 92 -5.01 2.56 -11.20
CA GLU A 92 -4.83 2.82 -12.62
C GLU A 92 -6.14 3.27 -13.24
N ARG A 93 -6.06 4.36 -14.03
CA ARG A 93 -7.16 4.89 -14.82
C ARG A 93 -6.66 5.17 -16.23
N ARG A 94 -7.08 4.33 -17.20
CA ARG A 94 -6.74 4.50 -18.64
C ARG A 94 -5.23 4.65 -18.91
N GLY A 95 -4.40 3.86 -18.21
CA GLY A 95 -2.95 3.86 -18.37
C GLY A 95 -2.20 4.97 -17.62
N ALA A 96 -2.90 5.85 -16.91
CA ALA A 96 -2.32 6.76 -15.93
C ALA A 96 -2.50 6.19 -14.52
N PHE A 97 -1.55 6.47 -13.63
CA PHE A 97 -1.56 5.96 -12.27
C PHE A 97 -1.68 7.08 -11.25
N ALA A 98 -2.42 6.83 -10.18
CA ALA A 98 -2.57 7.76 -9.08
C ALA A 98 -2.42 7.06 -7.72
N THR A 99 -1.78 7.74 -6.78
CA THR A 99 -1.65 7.33 -5.38
C THR A 99 -2.21 8.42 -4.49
N PRO A 100 -2.84 8.09 -3.34
CA PRO A 100 -3.35 9.08 -2.41
C PRO A 100 -2.31 10.13 -2.02
N SER A 101 -2.74 11.38 -1.91
CA SER A 101 -1.90 12.48 -1.44
C SER A 101 -1.50 12.27 0.03
N LEU A 102 -0.37 12.82 0.45
CA LEU A 102 0.04 12.76 1.86
C LEU A 102 -0.96 13.48 2.77
N ASP A 103 -1.71 14.46 2.26
CA ASP A 103 -2.77 15.15 2.99
C ASP A 103 -3.95 14.23 3.35
N SER A 104 -4.10 13.10 2.66
CA SER A 104 -5.08 12.07 3.04
C SER A 104 -4.74 11.41 4.37
N GLY A 105 -3.47 11.49 4.80
CA GLY A 105 -2.96 10.86 6.00
C GLY A 105 -2.20 9.54 5.75
N CYS A 106 -1.90 9.20 4.52
CA CYS A 106 -1.13 7.99 4.22
C CYS A 106 0.35 8.14 4.63
N LEU A 107 1.00 6.99 4.86
CA LEU A 107 2.43 6.94 5.13
C LEU A 107 3.20 7.39 3.87
N PRO A 108 4.26 8.24 3.98
CA PRO A 108 5.20 8.51 2.90
C PRO A 108 6.09 7.26 2.66
N GLY A 109 5.50 6.23 2.03
CA GLY A 109 6.16 4.96 1.79
C GLY A 109 7.30 5.06 0.77
N ILE A 110 8.37 4.29 0.96
CA ILE A 110 9.55 4.31 0.09
C ILE A 110 9.18 3.95 -1.34
N VAL A 111 8.46 2.84 -1.55
CA VAL A 111 8.06 2.42 -2.91
C VAL A 111 7.14 3.45 -3.56
N ARG A 112 6.19 4.04 -2.78
CA ARG A 112 5.33 5.13 -3.26
C ARG A 112 6.17 6.33 -3.73
N GLY A 113 7.14 6.78 -2.94
CA GLY A 113 8.04 7.89 -3.30
C GLY A 113 8.82 7.60 -4.57
N VAL A 114 9.44 6.42 -4.65
CA VAL A 114 10.18 5.99 -5.84
C VAL A 114 9.30 5.97 -7.10
N MET A 115 8.04 5.47 -6.98
CA MET A 115 7.11 5.48 -8.11
C MET A 115 6.82 6.91 -8.59
N LEU A 116 6.61 7.85 -7.70
CA LEU A 116 6.37 9.26 -8.02
C LEU A 116 7.59 9.95 -8.65
N ASP A 117 8.78 9.62 -8.17
CA ASP A 117 10.03 10.25 -8.64
C ASP A 117 10.47 9.72 -10.01
N TRP A 118 10.29 8.42 -10.27
CA TRP A 118 10.83 7.78 -11.48
C TRP A 118 9.85 7.75 -12.65
N PHE A 119 8.53 7.79 -12.39
CA PHE A 119 7.51 7.56 -13.43
C PHE A 119 6.56 8.75 -13.56
N LYS A 120 6.64 9.46 -14.68
CA LYS A 120 5.82 10.65 -14.98
C LYS A 120 4.32 10.34 -15.09
N GLU A 121 3.98 9.08 -15.40
CA GLU A 121 2.62 8.58 -15.45
C GLU A 121 2.01 8.31 -14.07
N VAL A 122 2.81 8.34 -12.99
CA VAL A 122 2.35 8.19 -11.60
C VAL A 122 2.22 9.57 -10.97
N ARG A 123 1.05 9.87 -10.39
CA ARG A 123 0.76 11.16 -9.78
C ARG A 123 0.19 11.00 -8.38
N GLU A 124 0.38 12.01 -7.56
CA GLU A 124 -0.28 12.16 -6.28
C GLU A 124 -1.61 12.89 -6.48
N GLU A 125 -2.71 12.32 -5.97
CA GLU A 125 -4.06 12.89 -6.10
C GLU A 125 -4.87 12.67 -4.83
N ASN A 126 -5.85 13.54 -4.58
CA ASN A 126 -6.87 13.30 -3.57
C ASN A 126 -7.91 12.34 -4.14
N LEU A 127 -7.77 11.07 -3.80
CA LEU A 127 -8.61 9.99 -4.30
C LEU A 127 -9.80 9.76 -3.36
N ILE A 128 -10.97 9.54 -3.94
CA ILE A 128 -12.16 9.08 -3.23
C ILE A 128 -12.53 7.67 -3.66
N LEU A 129 -13.47 7.04 -2.96
CA LEU A 129 -13.85 5.65 -3.26
C LEU A 129 -14.40 5.49 -4.69
N ASP A 130 -15.05 6.51 -5.25
CA ASP A 130 -15.56 6.45 -6.63
C ASP A 130 -14.42 6.46 -7.67
N ASP A 131 -13.27 7.06 -7.37
CA ASP A 131 -12.08 6.92 -8.21
C ASP A 131 -11.59 5.47 -8.25
N VAL A 132 -11.62 4.76 -7.11
CA VAL A 132 -11.27 3.34 -7.05
C VAL A 132 -12.30 2.49 -7.78
N LYS A 133 -13.60 2.81 -7.66
CA LYS A 133 -14.66 2.10 -8.39
C LYS A 133 -14.51 2.25 -9.91
N SER A 134 -14.03 3.39 -10.39
CA SER A 134 -13.81 3.64 -11.83
C SER A 134 -12.43 3.17 -12.33
N ALA A 135 -11.56 2.70 -11.44
CA ALA A 135 -10.21 2.24 -11.78
C ALA A 135 -10.23 0.97 -12.62
N THR A 136 -9.30 0.88 -13.58
CA THR A 136 -9.03 -0.33 -14.36
C THR A 136 -8.10 -1.30 -13.66
N GLY A 137 -7.31 -0.80 -12.68
CA GLY A 137 -6.40 -1.58 -11.85
C GLY A 137 -6.27 -0.99 -10.44
N LEU A 138 -6.07 -1.85 -9.47
CA LEU A 138 -5.82 -1.51 -8.07
C LEU A 138 -4.59 -2.28 -7.58
N TYR A 139 -3.65 -1.58 -6.98
CA TYR A 139 -2.36 -2.14 -6.56
C TYR A 139 -2.01 -1.64 -5.16
N ILE A 140 -1.22 -2.43 -4.44
CA ILE A 140 -0.59 -2.05 -3.18
C ILE A 140 0.92 -1.87 -3.36
N LEU A 141 1.49 -0.90 -2.65
CA LEU A 141 2.92 -0.57 -2.68
C LEU A 141 3.54 -0.73 -1.30
N SER A 142 4.56 -1.55 -1.18
CA SER A 142 5.34 -1.67 0.06
C SER A 142 6.74 -2.23 -0.21
N SER A 143 7.70 -2.00 0.68
CA SER A 143 9.08 -2.53 0.55
C SER A 143 9.13 -4.08 0.56
N MET A 144 8.11 -4.74 1.11
CA MET A 144 8.04 -6.21 1.15
C MET A 144 7.41 -6.83 -0.10
N ARG A 145 6.55 -6.07 -0.79
CA ARG A 145 5.74 -6.53 -1.91
C ARG A 145 6.05 -5.80 -3.21
N GLU A 146 6.81 -4.71 -3.12
CA GLU A 146 7.08 -3.82 -4.25
C GLU A 146 5.77 -3.25 -4.81
N MET A 147 5.27 -3.73 -5.93
CA MET A 147 3.95 -3.43 -6.49
C MET A 147 3.20 -4.75 -6.73
N ASP A 148 2.14 -4.96 -5.97
CA ASP A 148 1.29 -6.15 -6.06
C ASP A 148 -0.13 -5.80 -6.49
N LEU A 149 -0.72 -6.70 -7.30
CA LEU A 149 -2.11 -6.58 -7.75
C LEU A 149 -3.08 -6.87 -6.60
N VAL A 150 -4.11 -6.04 -6.49
CA VAL A 150 -5.34 -6.36 -5.76
C VAL A 150 -6.32 -6.98 -6.75
N THR A 151 -6.75 -8.21 -6.53
CA THR A 151 -7.68 -8.91 -7.43
C THR A 151 -9.14 -8.69 -7.08
N GLU A 152 -9.43 -8.41 -5.82
CA GLU A 152 -10.79 -8.17 -5.35
C GLU A 152 -10.82 -7.02 -4.34
N LEU A 153 -11.80 -6.13 -4.49
CA LEU A 153 -12.17 -5.13 -3.49
C LEU A 153 -13.61 -5.38 -3.07
N HIS A 154 -13.81 -5.71 -1.79
CA HIS A 154 -15.11 -5.91 -1.19
C HIS A 154 -15.61 -4.58 -0.64
N HIS A 155 -16.70 -4.07 -1.21
CA HIS A 155 -17.32 -2.82 -0.80
C HIS A 155 -18.28 -3.01 0.38
N LEU A 156 -18.59 -1.91 1.07
CA LEU A 156 -19.49 -1.90 2.25
C LEU A 156 -20.93 -2.30 1.91
N ASP A 157 -21.36 -2.13 0.67
CA ASP A 157 -22.66 -2.53 0.17
C ASP A 157 -22.75 -4.03 -0.21
N GLY A 158 -21.67 -4.78 0.02
CA GLY A 158 -21.55 -6.20 -0.28
C GLY A 158 -21.14 -6.50 -1.74
N THR A 159 -20.95 -5.48 -2.58
CA THR A 159 -20.46 -5.72 -3.94
C THR A 159 -18.97 -6.06 -3.94
N ILE A 160 -18.55 -6.90 -4.89
CA ILE A 160 -17.14 -7.29 -5.08
C ILE A 160 -16.69 -6.79 -6.45
N GLN A 161 -15.75 -5.86 -6.45
CA GLN A 161 -15.09 -5.39 -7.65
C GLN A 161 -13.84 -6.23 -7.92
N LYS A 162 -13.68 -6.70 -9.16
CA LYS A 162 -12.54 -7.52 -9.57
C LYS A 162 -11.60 -6.73 -10.45
N PHE A 163 -10.31 -6.92 -10.26
CA PHE A 163 -9.26 -6.32 -11.05
C PHE A 163 -8.36 -7.38 -11.67
N GLN A 164 -7.75 -7.03 -12.79
CA GLN A 164 -6.71 -7.81 -13.45
C GLN A 164 -5.51 -6.89 -13.71
N ILE A 165 -4.34 -7.49 -13.80
CA ILE A 165 -3.16 -6.70 -14.15
C ILE A 165 -3.29 -6.24 -15.62
N THR A 166 -3.03 -4.97 -15.87
CA THR A 166 -3.06 -4.40 -17.20
C THR A 166 -1.66 -4.42 -17.81
N ALA A 167 -1.56 -4.31 -19.13
CA ALA A 167 -0.27 -4.22 -19.80
C ALA A 167 0.54 -2.99 -19.36
N ALA A 168 -0.14 -1.87 -19.04
CA ALA A 168 0.51 -0.66 -18.52
C ALA A 168 1.11 -0.92 -17.12
N ALA A 169 0.39 -1.61 -16.24
CA ALA A 169 0.86 -1.95 -14.92
C ALA A 169 1.99 -3.00 -14.94
N GLU A 170 1.90 -3.99 -15.83
CA GLU A 170 3.01 -4.94 -16.02
C GLU A 170 4.29 -4.22 -16.44
N LYS A 171 4.18 -3.28 -17.37
CA LYS A 171 5.31 -2.46 -17.82
C LYS A 171 5.85 -1.61 -16.67
N LEU A 172 5.00 -0.87 -15.95
CA LEU A 172 5.40 -0.02 -14.82
C LEU A 172 6.14 -0.86 -13.75
N ARG A 173 5.60 -2.03 -13.39
CA ARG A 173 6.22 -2.95 -12.44
C ARG A 173 7.56 -3.48 -12.93
N ALA A 174 7.68 -3.86 -14.20
CA ALA A 174 8.93 -4.35 -14.78
C ALA A 174 10.00 -3.26 -14.77
N ASP A 175 9.66 -2.03 -15.18
CA ASP A 175 10.57 -0.88 -15.20
C ASP A 175 11.03 -0.52 -13.78
N TYR A 176 10.11 -0.56 -12.78
CA TYR A 176 10.47 -0.39 -11.38
C TYR A 176 11.48 -1.44 -10.90
N LEU A 177 11.26 -2.73 -11.20
CA LEU A 177 12.15 -3.82 -10.79
C LEU A 177 13.54 -3.71 -11.43
N ILE A 178 13.61 -3.34 -12.70
CA ILE A 178 14.88 -3.13 -13.40
C ILE A 178 15.65 -1.97 -12.75
N ASN A 179 15.01 -0.83 -12.60
CA ASN A 179 15.65 0.37 -12.06
C ASN A 179 16.09 0.19 -10.60
N SER A 180 15.25 -0.43 -9.76
CA SER A 180 15.57 -0.65 -8.34
C SER A 180 16.73 -1.62 -8.10
N ARG A 181 17.00 -2.52 -9.05
CA ARG A 181 18.12 -3.48 -8.98
C ARG A 181 19.37 -2.98 -9.68
N SER A 182 19.24 -2.01 -10.58
CA SER A 182 20.34 -1.43 -11.35
C SER A 182 21.02 -0.25 -10.67
N THR A 183 20.41 0.30 -9.60
CA THR A 183 21.03 1.41 -8.85
C THR A 183 22.22 0.84 -8.08
N PRO A 184 23.47 1.26 -8.38
CA PRO A 184 24.62 0.82 -7.60
C PRO A 184 24.43 1.24 -6.15
N ASN A 185 24.76 0.37 -5.21
CA ASN A 185 24.92 0.73 -3.81
C ASN A 185 26.02 1.82 -3.76
N SER A 186 25.64 3.08 -3.78
CA SER A 186 26.52 4.23 -3.52
C SER A 186 26.69 4.44 -2.02
#